data_0f8f8c29576b482c90839aa5ce2bc314
#
_entry.id   0f8f8c29576b482c90839aa5ce2bc314
#
_cell.length_a   1.000
_cell.length_b   1.000
_cell.length_c   1.000
_cell.angle_alpha   90.00
_cell.angle_beta   90.00
_cell.angle_gamma   90.00
#
_symmetry.space_group_name_H-M   'P 1'
#
loop_
_entity.id
_entity.type
_entity.pdbx_description
1 polymer ?
#
loop_
_entity_poly.entity_id
_entity_poly.type
_entity_poly.pdbx_seq_one_letter_code
_entity_poly.pdbx_strand_id
1 'polypeptide(L)'
;MCKQAGCRIEVLRDAQAISIESSDLQADPANRNLLTLVALLRNRAGFAQDAPHLELTLTDAQDVLVARRVLAPPDYFAAAPFAAGSEIQMRIVIDAGQLKASGYRLYAFYP
;
A
#
# COMPACT_ATOMS: atom_id res chain seq x y z
N MET A 1 10.41 9.65 -26.21
CA MET A 1 10.23 9.31 -26.91
C MET A 1 9.54 8.72 -27.28
N CYS A 2 9.13 8.76 -27.50
CA CYS A 2 8.43 8.05 -27.83
C CYS A 2 8.89 7.48 -28.68
N LYS A 3 9.16 6.82 -28.83
CA LYS A 3 9.53 6.30 -29.66
C LYS A 3 8.96 5.76 -30.53
N GLN A 4 8.71 5.77 -31.00
CA GLN A 4 8.08 5.36 -31.78
C GLN A 4 7.20 5.09 -32.00
N ALA A 5 7.75 5.37 -33.09
CA ALA A 5 6.48 5.02 -33.33
C ALA A 5 5.98 4.39 -32.16
N GLY A 6 5.48 3.99 -31.93
CA GLY A 6 5.13 3.50 -30.71
C GLY A 6 5.39 4.42 -29.58
N CYS A 7 5.72 5.59 -29.92
CA CYS A 7 5.91 6.57 -28.90
C CYS A 7 4.59 6.83 -28.24
N ARG A 8 4.51 6.57 -26.98
CA ARG A 8 3.30 6.80 -26.22
C ARG A 8 3.66 7.55 -24.96
N ILE A 9 2.70 8.27 -24.46
CA ILE A 9 2.88 8.97 -23.20
C ILE A 9 2.69 7.95 -22.10
N GLU A 10 3.72 7.78 -21.31
CA GLU A 10 3.64 6.90 -20.16
C GLU A 10 3.37 7.71 -18.91
N VAL A 11 2.54 7.17 -18.04
CA VAL A 11 2.36 7.74 -16.72
C VAL A 11 3.65 7.50 -15.94
N LEU A 12 4.23 8.57 -15.44
CA LEU A 12 5.44 8.45 -14.65
C LEU A 12 5.11 7.79 -13.32
N ARG A 13 5.94 6.84 -12.94
CA ARG A 13 5.79 6.11 -11.69
C ARG A 13 7.15 5.99 -11.04
N ASP A 14 7.26 6.50 -9.84
CA ASP A 14 8.49 6.46 -9.09
C ASP A 14 8.17 5.97 -7.68
N ALA A 15 8.34 4.67 -7.47
CA ALA A 15 8.03 4.06 -6.18
C ALA A 15 8.93 4.60 -5.07
N GLN A 16 10.15 5.04 -5.41
CA GLN A 16 11.06 5.58 -4.42
C GLN A 16 10.61 6.94 -3.90
N ALA A 17 9.75 7.62 -4.66
CA ALA A 17 9.18 8.88 -4.23
C ALA A 17 7.90 8.70 -3.40
N ILE A 18 7.41 7.47 -3.28
CA ILE A 18 6.28 7.17 -2.41
C ILE A 18 6.83 6.83 -1.03
N SER A 19 6.37 7.58 -0.05
CA SER A 19 6.82 7.42 1.33
C SER A 19 5.66 6.94 2.19
N ILE A 20 5.88 5.91 2.98
CA ILE A 20 4.93 5.50 4.00
C ILE A 20 5.32 6.24 5.27
N GLU A 21 4.58 7.32 5.56
CA GLU A 21 4.93 8.22 6.67
C GLU A 21 4.63 7.58 8.01
N SER A 22 3.55 6.82 8.07
CA SER A 22 3.18 6.10 9.27
C SER A 22 2.30 4.93 8.88
N SER A 23 2.27 3.92 9.73
CA SER A 23 1.37 2.78 9.54
C SER A 23 1.15 2.10 10.87
N ASP A 24 0.03 1.38 10.98
CA ASP A 24 -0.30 0.59 12.15
C ASP A 24 -1.26 -0.52 11.73
N LEU A 25 -1.16 -1.63 12.42
CA LEU A 25 -2.03 -2.78 12.20
C LEU A 25 -2.59 -3.20 13.55
N GLN A 26 -3.91 -3.19 13.68
CA GLN A 26 -4.56 -3.46 14.96
C GLN A 26 -5.61 -4.54 14.80
N ALA A 27 -5.69 -5.43 15.78
CA ALA A 27 -6.76 -6.40 15.85
C ALA A 27 -8.01 -5.74 16.40
N ASP A 28 -9.17 -6.12 15.85
CA ASP A 28 -10.44 -5.64 16.36
C ASP A 28 -10.68 -6.24 17.75
N PRO A 29 -10.99 -5.42 18.76
CA PRO A 29 -11.24 -5.94 20.11
C PRO A 29 -12.40 -6.92 20.18
N ALA A 30 -13.42 -6.73 19.34
CA ALA A 30 -14.61 -7.58 19.33
C ALA A 30 -14.42 -8.84 18.48
N ASN A 31 -13.52 -8.78 17.49
CA ASN A 31 -13.27 -9.92 16.60
C ASN A 31 -11.80 -9.90 16.18
N ARG A 32 -10.99 -10.66 16.87
CA ARG A 32 -9.54 -10.64 16.66
C ARG A 32 -9.09 -11.22 15.34
N ASN A 33 -10.00 -11.83 14.59
CA ASN A 33 -9.69 -12.28 13.24
C ASN A 33 -9.68 -11.12 12.24
N LEU A 34 -10.25 -9.98 12.62
CA LEU A 34 -10.25 -8.79 11.77
C LEU A 34 -9.11 -7.88 12.18
N LEU A 35 -8.31 -7.50 11.19
CA LEU A 35 -7.18 -6.59 11.37
C LEU A 35 -7.48 -5.31 10.61
N THR A 36 -7.23 -4.18 11.25
CA THR A 36 -7.35 -2.88 10.60
C THR A 36 -5.98 -2.34 10.32
N LEU A 37 -5.69 -2.13 9.05
CA LEU A 37 -4.46 -1.48 8.60
C LEU A 37 -4.77 -0.01 8.34
N VAL A 38 -4.02 0.87 9.00
CA VAL A 38 -4.06 2.30 8.71
C VAL A 38 -2.68 2.72 8.25
N ALA A 39 -2.61 3.62 7.30
CA ALA A 39 -1.33 4.11 6.81
C ALA A 39 -1.51 5.49 6.22
N LEU A 40 -0.45 6.27 6.30
CA LEU A 40 -0.36 7.58 5.67
C LEU A 40 0.73 7.50 4.61
N LEU A 41 0.35 7.72 3.36
CA LEU A 41 1.25 7.68 2.22
C LEU A 41 1.46 9.10 1.72
N ARG A 42 2.66 9.39 1.27
CA ARG A 42 2.97 10.70 0.67
C ARG A 42 3.64 10.50 -0.68
N ASN A 43 3.18 11.25 -1.67
CA ASN A 43 3.86 11.33 -2.96
C ASN A 43 4.87 12.47 -2.91
N ARG A 44 6.14 12.12 -2.77
CA ARG A 44 7.21 13.12 -2.69
C ARG A 44 7.72 13.53 -4.06
N ALA A 45 7.19 12.95 -5.13
CA ALA A 45 7.57 13.34 -6.47
C ALA A 45 7.04 14.74 -6.80
N GLY A 46 7.71 15.42 -7.71
CA GLY A 46 7.26 16.72 -8.20
C GLY A 46 6.19 16.61 -9.29
N PHE A 47 5.57 15.45 -9.42
CA PHE A 47 4.54 15.20 -10.44
C PHE A 47 3.50 14.26 -9.87
N ALA A 48 2.28 14.29 -10.42
CA ALA A 48 1.25 13.34 -10.06
C ALA A 48 1.60 11.97 -10.64
N GLN A 49 1.29 10.92 -9.90
CA GLN A 49 1.48 9.57 -10.38
C GLN A 49 0.33 8.68 -9.89
N ASP A 50 0.24 7.47 -10.44
CA ASP A 50 -0.77 6.55 -9.96
C ASP A 50 -0.49 6.20 -8.50
N ALA A 51 -1.54 5.89 -7.76
CA ALA A 51 -1.34 5.35 -6.42
C ALA A 51 -0.63 3.99 -6.55
N PRO A 52 0.28 3.65 -5.63
CA PRO A 52 1.02 2.40 -5.74
C PRO A 52 0.18 1.20 -5.30
N HIS A 53 0.67 0.01 -5.66
CA HIS A 53 0.23 -1.20 -4.99
C HIS A 53 0.95 -1.31 -3.67
N LEU A 54 0.31 -1.94 -2.70
CA LEU A 54 0.90 -2.15 -1.38
C LEU A 54 0.96 -3.66 -1.12
N GLU A 55 2.11 -4.11 -0.66
CA GLU A 55 2.25 -5.49 -0.23
C GLU A 55 2.28 -5.52 1.29
N LEU A 56 1.30 -6.19 1.88
CA LEU A 56 1.23 -6.38 3.32
C LEU A 56 1.70 -7.80 3.62
N THR A 57 2.72 -7.91 4.43
CA THR A 57 3.24 -9.20 4.90
C THR A 57 2.96 -9.30 6.40
N LEU A 58 2.31 -10.38 6.78
CA LEU A 58 2.05 -10.68 8.20
C LEU A 58 3.08 -11.69 8.67
N THR A 59 3.62 -11.46 9.86
CA THR A 59 4.66 -12.31 10.44
C THR A 59 4.23 -12.77 11.82
N ASP A 60 4.80 -13.90 12.25
CA ASP A 60 4.54 -14.42 13.60
C ASP A 60 5.57 -13.87 14.59
N ALA A 61 5.55 -14.42 15.82
CA ALA A 61 6.43 -13.95 16.89
C ALA A 61 7.91 -14.21 16.58
N GLN A 62 8.22 -15.13 15.69
CA GLN A 62 9.58 -15.43 15.25
C GLN A 62 9.94 -14.73 13.95
N ASP A 63 9.14 -13.76 13.54
CA ASP A 63 9.34 -13.00 12.30
C ASP A 63 9.29 -13.88 11.05
N VAL A 64 8.55 -14.99 11.12
CA VAL A 64 8.32 -15.86 9.97
C VAL A 64 7.05 -15.44 9.27
N LEU A 65 7.10 -15.41 7.94
CA LEU A 65 5.95 -15.02 7.13
C LEU A 65 4.80 -16.01 7.33
N VAL A 66 3.61 -15.49 7.68
CA VAL A 66 2.41 -16.32 7.80
C VAL A 66 1.39 -16.00 6.72
N ALA A 67 1.41 -14.78 6.15
CA ALA A 67 0.50 -14.41 5.07
C ALA A 67 1.05 -13.20 4.34
N ARG A 68 0.68 -13.08 3.06
CA ARG A 68 1.03 -11.93 2.24
C ARG A 68 -0.18 -11.54 1.42
N ARG A 69 -0.44 -10.26 1.32
CA ARG A 69 -1.55 -9.76 0.55
C ARG A 69 -1.12 -8.52 -0.22
N VAL A 70 -1.54 -8.44 -1.48
CA VAL A 70 -1.33 -7.26 -2.31
C VAL A 70 -2.62 -6.46 -2.34
N LEU A 71 -2.51 -5.17 -2.05
CA LEU A 71 -3.62 -4.23 -2.10
C LEU A 71 -3.42 -3.37 -3.34
N ALA A 72 -4.36 -3.43 -4.27
CA ALA A 72 -4.36 -2.56 -5.44
C ALA A 72 -4.96 -1.22 -5.06
N PRO A 73 -4.64 -0.15 -5.80
CA PRO A 73 -5.17 1.18 -5.47
C PRO A 73 -6.67 1.24 -5.20
N PRO A 74 -7.54 0.60 -6.01
CA PRO A 74 -8.98 0.68 -5.74
C PRO A 74 -9.40 0.11 -4.40
N ASP A 75 -8.55 -0.72 -3.77
CA ASP A 75 -8.88 -1.32 -2.48
C ASP A 75 -8.80 -0.29 -1.35
N TYR A 76 -8.03 0.79 -1.55
CA TYR A 76 -7.80 1.75 -0.47
C TYR A 76 -7.93 3.21 -0.90
N PHE A 77 -8.01 3.50 -2.18
CA PHE A 77 -8.01 4.87 -2.70
C PHE A 77 -8.88 4.95 -3.94
N ALA A 78 -9.76 5.95 -3.98
CA ALA A 78 -10.63 6.16 -5.14
C ALA A 78 -9.76 6.43 -6.38
N ALA A 79 -10.29 6.06 -7.53
CA ALA A 79 -9.56 6.18 -8.80
C ALA A 79 -9.28 7.64 -9.13
N ALA A 80 -8.12 8.13 -8.73
CA ALA A 80 -7.66 9.48 -9.00
C ALA A 80 -6.15 9.48 -8.95
N PRO A 81 -5.48 10.37 -9.70
CA PRO A 81 -4.04 10.46 -9.58
C PRO A 81 -3.62 10.85 -8.18
N PHE A 82 -2.50 10.33 -7.77
CA PHE A 82 -1.87 10.70 -6.50
C PHE A 82 -1.09 12.00 -6.77
N ALA A 83 -1.64 13.12 -6.38
CA ALA A 83 -1.10 14.43 -6.73
C ALA A 83 0.29 14.65 -6.13
N ALA A 84 1.11 15.44 -6.82
CA ALA A 84 2.44 15.78 -6.35
C ALA A 84 2.37 16.38 -4.94
N GLY A 85 3.20 15.89 -4.03
CA GLY A 85 3.29 16.41 -2.68
C GLY A 85 2.11 16.10 -1.78
N SER A 86 1.11 15.39 -2.27
CA SER A 86 -0.09 15.12 -1.49
C SER A 86 0.06 13.87 -0.64
N GLU A 87 -0.93 13.64 0.21
CA GLU A 87 -0.99 12.49 1.09
C GLU A 87 -2.27 11.72 0.88
N ILE A 88 -2.20 10.40 1.07
CA ILE A 88 -3.35 9.53 1.13
C ILE A 88 -3.39 8.92 2.53
N GLN A 89 -4.50 9.13 3.23
CA GLN A 89 -4.74 8.43 4.48
C GLN A 89 -5.64 7.25 4.19
N MET A 90 -5.12 6.04 4.41
CA MET A 90 -5.86 4.83 4.09
C MET A 90 -6.24 4.07 5.34
N ARG A 91 -7.33 3.33 5.23
CA ARG A 91 -7.78 2.43 6.28
C ARG A 91 -8.46 1.25 5.60
N ILE A 92 -8.02 0.06 5.92
CA ILE A 92 -8.58 -1.14 5.32
C ILE A 92 -8.72 -2.23 6.38
N VAL A 93 -9.83 -2.95 6.33
CA VAL A 93 -10.08 -4.06 7.25
C VAL A 93 -9.80 -5.36 6.51
N ILE A 94 -9.01 -6.23 7.13
CA ILE A 94 -8.57 -7.47 6.55
C ILE A 94 -9.01 -8.60 7.46
N ASP A 95 -9.66 -9.61 6.89
CA ASP A 95 -10.01 -10.81 7.63
C ASP A 95 -8.83 -11.78 7.54
N ALA A 96 -8.09 -11.88 8.62
CA ALA A 96 -6.94 -12.78 8.72
C ALA A 96 -7.34 -14.18 9.18
N GLY A 97 -8.62 -14.41 9.45
CA GLY A 97 -9.07 -15.69 9.95
C GLY A 97 -8.39 -16.01 11.28
N GLN A 98 -7.87 -17.22 11.41
CA GLN A 98 -7.22 -17.65 12.63
C GLN A 98 -5.70 -17.51 12.59
N LEU A 99 -5.19 -16.79 11.62
CA LEU A 99 -3.75 -16.55 11.55
C LEU A 99 -3.31 -15.73 12.75
N LYS A 100 -2.20 -16.13 13.36
CA LYS A 100 -1.65 -15.43 14.51
C LYS A 100 -0.53 -14.52 14.02
N ALA A 101 -0.90 -13.30 13.70
CA ALA A 101 0.07 -12.30 13.27
C ALA A 101 0.53 -11.50 14.48
N SER A 102 1.84 -11.42 14.68
CA SER A 102 2.45 -10.64 15.73
C SER A 102 3.13 -9.39 15.19
N GLY A 103 3.41 -9.37 13.90
CA GLY A 103 4.04 -8.23 13.25
C GLY A 103 3.62 -8.13 11.81
N TYR A 104 4.06 -7.07 11.16
CA TYR A 104 3.74 -6.86 9.77
C TYR A 104 4.83 -6.04 9.09
N ARG A 105 4.84 -6.14 7.75
CA ARG A 105 5.65 -5.26 6.90
C ARG A 105 4.76 -4.72 5.81
N LEU A 106 4.94 -3.46 5.47
CA LEU A 106 4.18 -2.80 4.43
C LEU A 106 5.14 -2.22 3.40
N TYR A 107 4.89 -2.52 2.13
CA TYR A 107 5.80 -2.16 1.07
C TYR A 107 5.01 -1.60 -0.12
N ALA A 108 5.43 -0.46 -0.63
CA ALA A 108 4.79 0.18 -1.78
C ALA A 108 5.57 -0.16 -3.05
N PHE A 109 4.86 -0.49 -4.12
CA PHE A 109 5.50 -0.83 -5.38
C PHE A 109 4.57 -0.55 -6.55
N TYR A 110 5.14 -0.54 -7.74
CA TYR A 110 4.40 -0.52 -8.99
C TYR A 110 4.71 -1.79 -9.74
N PRO A 111 3.67 -2.56 -10.10
CA PRO A 111 3.88 -3.82 -10.83
C PRO A 111 4.35 -3.60 -12.27
#